data_fb41d97731a04224496eec6603b5301f
#
_entry.id   fb41d97731a04224496eec6603b5301f
#
_cell.length_a   1.000
_cell.length_b   1.000
_cell.length_c   1.000
_cell.angle_alpha   90.00
_cell.angle_beta   90.00
_cell.angle_gamma   90.00
#
_symmetry.space_group_name_H-M   'P 1'
#
loop_
_entity.id
_entity.type
_entity.pdbx_description
1 polymer ?
#
loop_
_entity_poly.entity_id
_entity_poly.type
_entity_poly.pdbx_seq_one_letter_code
_entity_poly.pdbx_strand_id
1 'polypeptide(L)'
;MLGGAACTSGFSVRNGANARFLLTAGHCGNPGTRVTDPTGEFIGNIGAKHGDHDIMLIPTGIVVNQQYIGGGDSNTTTPVQGWGDVYTNEILCQSGVTSARETGGPVCNIKVLFFYADREDLVEGEQLNGQQAARPGDSGGPVYGPSSIGGVIAKGTVTRVAGARIGFQDFRTASRDFGVYIPL
;
A
#
# COMPACT_ATOMS: atom_id res chain seq x y z
N MET A 1 -1.50 8.68 11.38
CA MET A 1 -0.14 8.48 11.95
C MET A 1 -0.14 7.22 12.79
N LEU A 2 0.90 6.40 12.66
CA LEU A 2 1.03 5.13 13.34
C LEU A 2 2.07 5.27 14.46
N GLY A 3 1.63 5.20 15.74
CA GLY A 3 2.54 5.18 16.89
C GLY A 3 3.58 6.29 16.93
N GLY A 4 3.24 7.50 16.50
CA GLY A 4 4.18 8.62 16.37
C GLY A 4 4.98 8.64 15.06
N ALA A 5 4.97 7.58 14.26
CA ALA A 5 5.55 7.55 12.92
C ALA A 5 4.46 7.86 11.88
N ALA A 6 4.83 8.66 10.87
CA ALA A 6 3.94 8.89 9.73
C ALA A 6 4.11 7.76 8.71
N CYS A 7 3.01 7.07 8.43
CA CYS A 7 2.91 6.05 7.39
C CYS A 7 1.60 6.26 6.63
N THR A 8 1.45 5.57 5.51
CA THR A 8 0.24 5.59 4.72
C THR A 8 -0.54 4.30 4.96
N SER A 9 -1.87 4.39 5.07
CA SER A 9 -2.72 3.21 4.99
C SER A 9 -2.78 2.75 3.53
N GLY A 10 -2.64 1.45 3.33
CA GLY A 10 -2.77 0.84 2.01
C GLY A 10 -4.20 0.46 1.69
N PHE A 11 -4.38 -0.69 1.06
CA PHE A 11 -5.71 -1.15 0.65
C PHE A 11 -6.59 -1.57 1.83
N SER A 12 -7.88 -1.30 1.67
CA SER A 12 -8.92 -1.91 2.49
C SER A 12 -9.10 -3.37 2.08
N VAL A 13 -9.10 -4.28 3.04
CA VAL A 13 -9.17 -5.73 2.76
C VAL A 13 -10.13 -6.43 3.71
N ARG A 14 -10.59 -7.62 3.31
CA ARG A 14 -11.38 -8.53 4.13
C ARG A 14 -10.76 -9.91 4.16
N ASN A 15 -11.05 -10.69 5.22
CA ASN A 15 -10.69 -12.10 5.27
C ASN A 15 -11.92 -13.00 5.01
N GLY A 16 -11.71 -14.32 5.00
CA GLY A 16 -12.77 -15.29 4.75
C GLY A 16 -13.90 -15.29 5.80
N ALA A 17 -13.64 -14.79 7.02
CA ALA A 17 -14.63 -14.59 8.06
C ALA A 17 -15.34 -13.21 7.96
N ASN A 18 -15.09 -12.48 6.88
CA ASN A 18 -15.64 -11.16 6.60
C ASN A 18 -15.19 -10.07 7.58
N ALA A 19 -14.11 -10.29 8.32
CA ALA A 19 -13.47 -9.26 9.12
C ALA A 19 -12.78 -8.24 8.22
N ARG A 20 -12.73 -6.98 8.67
CA ARG A 20 -12.30 -5.82 7.88
C ARG A 20 -11.01 -5.24 8.42
N PHE A 21 -10.09 -4.90 7.52
CA PHE A 21 -8.77 -4.41 7.87
C PHE A 21 -8.29 -3.34 6.88
N LEU A 22 -7.36 -2.49 7.37
CA LEU A 22 -6.45 -1.74 6.51
C LEU A 22 -5.12 -2.50 6.44
N LEU A 23 -4.57 -2.64 5.25
CA LEU A 23 -3.25 -3.21 5.01
C LEU A 23 -2.22 -2.07 5.01
N THR A 24 -1.08 -2.25 5.68
CA THR A 24 0.00 -1.25 5.73
C THR A 24 1.35 -1.94 5.92
N ALA A 25 2.44 -1.16 5.98
CA ALA A 25 3.78 -1.72 6.18
C ALA A 25 4.03 -2.13 7.63
N GLY A 26 4.66 -3.31 7.80
CA GLY A 26 4.93 -3.86 9.13
C GLY A 26 5.88 -3.01 9.98
N HIS A 27 6.85 -2.31 9.37
CA HIS A 27 7.79 -1.48 10.11
C HIS A 27 7.15 -0.21 10.69
N CYS A 28 5.89 0.10 10.33
CA CYS A 28 5.19 1.28 10.82
C CYS A 28 4.72 1.18 12.28
N GLY A 29 4.75 0.01 12.89
CA GLY A 29 4.36 -0.14 14.29
C GLY A 29 4.36 -1.58 14.78
N ASN A 30 3.86 -1.78 15.99
CA ASN A 30 3.81 -3.08 16.63
C ASN A 30 2.36 -3.45 17.00
N PRO A 31 2.03 -4.76 17.06
CA PRO A 31 0.70 -5.21 17.50
C PRO A 31 0.26 -4.56 18.80
N GLY A 32 -0.99 -4.14 18.85
CA GLY A 32 -1.59 -3.44 20.00
C GLY A 32 -1.44 -1.92 19.99
N THR A 33 -0.58 -1.35 19.14
CA THR A 33 -0.40 0.11 19.05
C THR A 33 -1.66 0.77 18.49
N ARG A 34 -2.08 1.85 19.12
CA ARG A 34 -3.22 2.67 18.68
C ARG A 34 -2.87 3.45 17.42
N VAL A 35 -3.76 3.38 16.44
CA VAL A 35 -3.62 4.09 15.16
C VAL A 35 -4.67 5.18 15.06
N THR A 36 -4.24 6.39 14.69
CA THR A 36 -5.13 7.53 14.45
C THR A 36 -4.85 8.12 13.07
N ASP A 37 -5.83 8.86 12.54
CA ASP A 37 -5.60 9.73 11.40
C ASP A 37 -4.83 11.00 11.84
N PRO A 38 -4.44 11.89 10.91
CA PRO A 38 -3.73 13.13 11.25
C PRO A 38 -4.52 14.10 12.15
N THR A 39 -5.84 13.96 12.21
CA THR A 39 -6.69 14.80 13.09
C THR A 39 -6.80 14.25 14.51
N GLY A 40 -6.28 13.04 14.74
CA GLY A 40 -6.36 12.33 16.02
C GLY A 40 -7.56 11.39 16.14
N GLU A 41 -8.37 11.24 15.08
CA GLU A 41 -9.48 10.31 15.08
C GLU A 41 -8.98 8.87 15.10
N PHE A 42 -9.58 8.05 15.96
CA PHE A 42 -9.20 6.64 16.12
C PHE A 42 -9.60 5.82 14.91
N ILE A 43 -8.65 5.04 14.37
CA ILE A 43 -8.85 4.12 13.27
C ILE A 43 -8.95 2.67 13.76
N GLY A 44 -8.03 2.24 14.59
CA GLY A 44 -7.95 0.88 15.12
C GLY A 44 -6.64 0.67 15.86
N ASN A 45 -6.45 -0.53 16.39
CA ASN A 45 -5.17 -0.96 16.95
C ASN A 45 -4.50 -1.93 15.99
N ILE A 46 -3.18 -1.88 15.90
CA ILE A 46 -2.43 -2.81 15.04
C ILE A 46 -2.71 -4.24 15.47
N GLY A 47 -3.09 -5.08 14.51
CA GLY A 47 -3.37 -6.51 14.71
C GLY A 47 -2.22 -7.39 14.24
N ALA A 48 -2.51 -8.33 13.33
CA ALA A 48 -1.54 -9.27 12.80
C ALA A 48 -0.43 -8.56 12.02
N LYS A 49 0.82 -9.01 12.23
CA LYS A 49 2.01 -8.48 11.56
C LYS A 49 2.88 -9.62 11.08
N HIS A 50 3.39 -9.50 9.84
CA HIS A 50 4.41 -10.39 9.30
C HIS A 50 5.69 -9.58 9.08
N GLY A 51 6.64 -9.69 10.01
CA GLY A 51 7.84 -8.84 10.02
C GLY A 51 8.75 -9.04 8.83
N ASP A 52 8.96 -10.29 8.39
CA ASP A 52 9.86 -10.61 7.27
C ASP A 52 9.33 -10.08 5.93
N HIS A 53 8.01 -10.04 5.76
CA HIS A 53 7.38 -9.49 4.55
C HIS A 53 7.02 -8.01 4.69
N ASP A 54 7.24 -7.43 5.86
CA ASP A 54 6.97 -6.02 6.16
C ASP A 54 5.53 -5.59 5.87
N ILE A 55 4.58 -6.42 6.27
CA ILE A 55 3.14 -6.13 6.16
C ILE A 55 2.42 -6.35 7.48
N MET A 56 1.36 -5.60 7.72
CA MET A 56 0.50 -5.77 8.88
C MET A 56 -0.93 -5.33 8.61
N LEU A 57 -1.84 -5.78 9.45
CA LEU A 57 -3.26 -5.47 9.37
C LEU A 57 -3.69 -4.60 10.55
N ILE A 58 -4.56 -3.64 10.28
CA ILE A 58 -5.23 -2.83 11.29
C ILE A 58 -6.71 -3.15 11.21
N PRO A 59 -7.28 -3.90 12.18
CA PRO A 59 -8.73 -4.12 12.22
C PRO A 59 -9.46 -2.78 12.30
N THR A 60 -10.48 -2.60 11.47
CA THR A 60 -11.25 -1.36 11.43
C THR A 60 -12.72 -1.64 11.12
N GLY A 61 -13.61 -0.76 11.54
CA GLY A 61 -15.04 -0.90 11.30
C GLY A 61 -15.47 -0.53 9.87
N ILE A 62 -14.64 0.21 9.14
CA ILE A 62 -14.99 0.73 7.82
C ILE A 62 -13.92 0.35 6.81
N VAL A 63 -14.32 -0.40 5.77
CA VAL A 63 -13.50 -0.64 4.58
C VAL A 63 -14.32 -0.43 3.33
N VAL A 64 -13.69 0.13 2.32
CA VAL A 64 -14.30 0.39 1.01
C VAL A 64 -13.33 -0.04 -0.08
N ASN A 65 -13.85 -0.40 -1.24
CA ASN A 65 -13.05 -0.76 -2.40
C ASN A 65 -12.66 0.47 -3.24
N GLN A 66 -12.22 1.53 -2.56
CA GLN A 66 -11.82 2.79 -3.18
C GLN A 66 -10.40 3.14 -2.79
N GLN A 67 -9.67 3.75 -3.71
CA GLN A 67 -8.32 4.23 -3.50
C GLN A 67 -8.24 5.72 -3.81
N TYR A 68 -7.63 6.50 -2.93
CA TYR A 68 -7.33 7.91 -3.19
C TYR A 68 -6.27 8.03 -4.29
N ILE A 69 -6.54 8.89 -5.28
CA ILE A 69 -5.66 9.13 -6.43
C ILE A 69 -5.33 10.60 -6.65
N GLY A 70 -5.79 11.49 -5.77
CA GLY A 70 -5.50 12.92 -5.86
C GLY A 70 -4.30 13.35 -5.04
N GLY A 71 -4.14 14.67 -4.88
CA GLY A 71 -3.17 15.27 -3.97
C GLY A 71 -3.49 14.98 -2.50
N GLY A 72 -2.60 15.36 -1.60
CA GLY A 72 -2.69 15.01 -0.18
C GLY A 72 -3.99 15.38 0.54
N ASP A 73 -4.64 16.45 0.10
CA ASP A 73 -5.91 16.92 0.68
C ASP A 73 -7.11 16.64 -0.24
N SER A 74 -6.91 15.89 -1.32
CA SER A 74 -7.96 15.55 -2.28
C SER A 74 -8.81 14.39 -1.77
N ASN A 75 -10.12 14.46 -2.05
CA ASN A 75 -11.06 13.36 -1.83
C ASN A 75 -11.32 12.55 -3.11
N THR A 76 -10.53 12.78 -4.17
CA THR A 76 -10.66 12.04 -5.43
C THR A 76 -10.26 10.59 -5.23
N THR A 77 -11.18 9.67 -5.53
CA THR A 77 -10.98 8.23 -5.40
C THR A 77 -11.23 7.50 -6.70
N THR A 78 -10.73 6.28 -6.78
CA THR A 78 -10.98 5.36 -7.88
C THR A 78 -11.34 3.98 -7.32
N PRO A 79 -12.24 3.21 -7.99
CA PRO A 79 -12.54 1.85 -7.55
C PRO A 79 -11.32 0.93 -7.61
N VAL A 80 -11.17 0.08 -6.61
CA VAL A 80 -10.23 -1.04 -6.63
C VAL A 80 -11.00 -2.29 -7.03
N GLN A 81 -10.72 -2.81 -8.22
CA GLN A 81 -11.51 -3.86 -8.86
C GLN A 81 -11.09 -5.28 -8.44
N GLY A 82 -10.03 -5.41 -7.66
CA GLY A 82 -9.49 -6.66 -7.22
C GLY A 82 -7.98 -6.54 -7.03
N TRP A 83 -7.31 -7.67 -6.88
CA TRP A 83 -5.86 -7.71 -6.83
C TRP A 83 -5.32 -8.61 -7.94
N GLY A 84 -4.05 -8.44 -8.29
CA GLY A 84 -3.40 -9.26 -9.29
C GLY A 84 -1.92 -9.44 -9.01
N ASP A 85 -1.32 -10.41 -9.71
CA ASP A 85 0.11 -10.65 -9.65
C ASP A 85 0.91 -9.51 -10.28
N VAL A 86 2.13 -9.34 -9.80
CA VAL A 86 3.10 -8.41 -10.34
C VAL A 86 3.97 -9.14 -11.36
N TYR A 87 4.21 -8.51 -12.50
CA TYR A 87 5.04 -9.06 -13.57
C TYR A 87 6.21 -8.13 -13.88
N THR A 88 7.36 -8.71 -14.20
CA THR A 88 8.53 -7.96 -14.66
C THR A 88 8.17 -7.08 -15.87
N ASN A 89 8.66 -5.85 -15.90
CA ASN A 89 8.39 -4.82 -16.90
C ASN A 89 7.00 -4.18 -16.83
N GLU A 90 6.15 -4.58 -15.90
CA GLU A 90 4.86 -3.92 -15.66
C GLU A 90 5.08 -2.48 -15.17
N ILE A 91 4.22 -1.56 -15.59
CA ILE A 91 4.28 -0.14 -15.19
C ILE A 91 3.18 0.15 -14.19
N LEU A 92 3.57 0.62 -13.00
CA LEU A 92 2.69 0.79 -11.86
C LEU A 92 2.72 2.22 -11.31
N CYS A 93 1.79 2.49 -10.39
CA CYS A 93 1.72 3.72 -9.59
C CYS A 93 1.74 3.40 -8.10
N GLN A 94 2.11 4.39 -7.27
CA GLN A 94 1.91 4.34 -5.83
C GLN A 94 1.27 5.65 -5.34
N SER A 95 0.45 5.58 -4.30
CA SER A 95 -0.26 6.73 -3.72
C SER A 95 0.04 6.90 -2.24
N GLY A 96 1.31 6.97 -1.89
CA GLY A 96 1.73 7.34 -0.55
C GLY A 96 1.36 8.79 -0.22
N VAL A 97 1.02 9.06 1.03
CA VAL A 97 0.51 10.37 1.45
C VAL A 97 1.52 11.50 1.27
N THR A 98 2.80 11.24 1.53
CA THR A 98 3.84 12.27 1.40
C THR A 98 4.06 12.64 -0.06
N SER A 99 4.19 11.65 -0.95
CA SER A 99 4.31 11.90 -2.39
C SER A 99 3.08 12.61 -2.94
N ALA A 100 1.88 12.21 -2.51
CA ALA A 100 0.64 12.84 -2.95
C ALA A 100 0.59 14.33 -2.57
N ARG A 101 1.05 14.69 -1.37
CA ARG A 101 1.14 16.09 -0.93
C ARG A 101 2.18 16.89 -1.69
N GLU A 102 3.35 16.30 -1.94
CA GLU A 102 4.45 17.01 -2.58
C GLU A 102 4.30 17.13 -4.09
N THR A 103 3.69 16.15 -4.75
CA THR A 103 3.58 16.12 -6.22
C THR A 103 2.17 16.42 -6.74
N GLY A 104 1.17 16.46 -5.86
CA GLY A 104 -0.22 16.71 -6.23
C GLY A 104 -0.97 15.47 -6.71
N GLY A 105 -0.41 14.28 -6.60
CA GLY A 105 -1.06 13.03 -7.00
C GLY A 105 -0.17 11.81 -6.82
N PRO A 106 -0.55 10.68 -7.42
CA PRO A 106 0.25 9.47 -7.34
C PRO A 106 1.56 9.60 -8.11
N VAL A 107 2.56 8.83 -7.71
CA VAL A 107 3.79 8.65 -8.48
C VAL A 107 3.60 7.45 -9.41
N CYS A 108 3.63 7.68 -10.69
CA CYS A 108 3.43 6.66 -11.73
C CYS A 108 4.72 6.42 -12.54
N ASN A 109 4.61 5.65 -13.61
CA ASN A 109 5.74 5.23 -14.43
C ASN A 109 6.81 4.50 -13.61
N ILE A 110 6.36 3.66 -12.67
CA ILE A 110 7.22 2.78 -11.89
C ILE A 110 7.28 1.44 -12.60
N LYS A 111 8.43 1.12 -13.19
CA LYS A 111 8.64 -0.14 -13.89
C LYS A 111 9.12 -1.21 -12.94
N VAL A 112 8.47 -2.36 -12.94
CA VAL A 112 8.91 -3.54 -12.19
C VAL A 112 10.17 -4.10 -12.82
N LEU A 113 11.26 -4.21 -12.04
CA LEU A 113 12.56 -4.68 -12.51
C LEU A 113 12.79 -6.15 -12.21
N PHE A 114 12.68 -6.54 -10.95
CA PHE A 114 12.95 -7.91 -10.51
C PHE A 114 12.33 -8.19 -9.13
N PHE A 115 12.32 -9.46 -8.76
CA PHE A 115 11.93 -9.95 -7.45
C PHE A 115 13.18 -10.35 -6.66
N TYR A 116 13.23 -10.03 -5.36
CA TYR A 116 14.34 -10.43 -4.50
C TYR A 116 14.27 -11.91 -4.17
N ALA A 117 15.37 -12.64 -4.40
CA ALA A 117 15.44 -14.07 -4.15
C ALA A 117 15.50 -14.43 -2.66
N ASP A 118 16.03 -13.53 -1.83
CA ASP A 118 16.20 -13.72 -0.38
C ASP A 118 15.01 -13.22 0.45
N ARG A 119 14.13 -12.45 -0.17
CA ARG A 119 12.87 -11.98 0.43
C ARG A 119 11.74 -12.30 -0.54
N GLU A 120 11.09 -13.40 -0.26
CA GLU A 120 10.01 -13.92 -1.10
C GLU A 120 9.03 -12.80 -1.48
N ASP A 121 8.81 -12.67 -2.78
CA ASP A 121 7.83 -11.75 -3.39
C ASP A 121 8.06 -10.26 -3.12
N LEU A 122 9.18 -9.84 -2.53
CA LEU A 122 9.55 -8.43 -2.51
C LEU A 122 9.97 -7.99 -3.90
N VAL A 123 9.38 -6.90 -4.36
CA VAL A 123 9.54 -6.39 -5.73
C VAL A 123 10.38 -5.13 -5.72
N GLU A 124 11.35 -5.05 -6.65
CA GLU A 124 12.09 -3.81 -6.93
C GLU A 124 11.53 -3.15 -8.18
N GLY A 125 11.25 -1.85 -8.09
CA GLY A 125 10.81 -1.03 -9.20
C GLY A 125 11.67 0.21 -9.38
N GLU A 126 11.52 0.87 -10.53
CA GLU A 126 12.23 2.12 -10.83
C GLU A 126 11.30 3.10 -11.52
N GLN A 127 11.29 4.33 -11.00
CA GLN A 127 10.55 5.43 -11.61
C GLN A 127 11.32 5.92 -12.86
N LEU A 128 10.70 5.83 -14.02
CA LEU A 128 11.35 5.96 -15.32
C LEU A 128 11.73 7.40 -15.71
N ASN A 129 11.13 8.41 -15.05
CA ASN A 129 11.40 9.82 -15.34
C ASN A 129 12.52 10.41 -14.46
N GLY A 130 13.20 9.58 -13.68
CA GLY A 130 14.26 10.03 -12.78
C GLY A 130 13.78 10.73 -11.52
N GLN A 131 12.48 10.70 -11.22
CA GLN A 131 11.89 11.27 -10.02
C GLN A 131 12.03 10.30 -8.84
N GLN A 132 11.84 10.81 -7.62
CA GLN A 132 11.72 9.94 -6.46
C GLN A 132 10.52 9.01 -6.62
N ALA A 133 10.75 7.71 -6.46
CA ALA A 133 9.69 6.70 -6.58
C ALA A 133 8.73 6.74 -5.39
N ALA A 134 9.25 7.06 -4.20
CA ALA A 134 8.47 7.24 -2.97
C ALA A 134 9.24 8.17 -2.03
N ARG A 135 8.62 8.53 -0.89
CA ARG A 135 9.19 9.43 0.11
C ARG A 135 8.95 8.89 1.51
N PRO A 136 9.75 9.29 2.51
CA PRO A 136 9.45 8.99 3.90
C PRO A 136 8.00 9.37 4.25
N GLY A 137 7.25 8.44 4.83
CA GLY A 137 5.81 8.57 5.07
C GLY A 137 4.93 7.84 4.07
N ASP A 138 5.47 7.45 2.90
CA ASP A 138 4.75 6.65 1.91
C ASP A 138 4.69 5.16 2.27
N SER A 139 5.50 4.72 3.23
CA SER A 139 5.48 3.34 3.74
C SER A 139 4.07 2.87 4.06
N GLY A 140 3.71 1.71 3.57
CA GLY A 140 2.37 1.14 3.72
C GLY A 140 1.40 1.56 2.63
N GLY A 141 1.76 2.55 1.80
CA GLY A 141 0.92 3.05 0.74
C GLY A 141 0.63 2.02 -0.35
N PRO A 142 -0.47 2.21 -1.10
CA PRO A 142 -0.89 1.26 -2.11
C PRO A 142 -0.07 1.37 -3.40
N VAL A 143 0.32 0.23 -3.92
CA VAL A 143 0.90 0.08 -5.27
C VAL A 143 -0.16 -0.57 -6.16
N TYR A 144 -0.40 -0.01 -7.33
CA TYR A 144 -1.49 -0.46 -8.19
C TYR A 144 -1.20 -0.25 -9.67
N GLY A 145 -1.94 -0.96 -10.50
CA GLY A 145 -1.97 -0.80 -11.94
C GLY A 145 -3.39 -0.52 -12.45
N PRO A 146 -3.54 -0.21 -13.74
CA PRO A 146 -4.86 0.04 -14.32
C PRO A 146 -5.68 -1.24 -14.43
N SER A 147 -6.99 -1.11 -14.27
CA SER A 147 -7.95 -2.18 -14.56
C SER A 147 -8.53 -2.01 -15.96
N SER A 148 -8.77 -3.12 -16.66
CA SER A 148 -9.39 -3.12 -17.98
C SER A 148 -10.85 -2.66 -17.97
N ILE A 149 -11.50 -2.68 -16.80
CA ILE A 149 -12.89 -2.27 -16.63
C ILE A 149 -13.03 -0.91 -15.92
N GLY A 150 -11.96 -0.13 -15.86
CA GLY A 150 -11.89 1.13 -15.12
C GLY A 150 -11.43 0.92 -13.68
N GLY A 151 -10.91 1.97 -13.06
CA GLY A 151 -10.32 1.88 -11.75
C GLY A 151 -8.95 1.20 -11.76
N VAL A 152 -8.58 0.59 -10.65
CA VAL A 152 -7.23 0.02 -10.46
C VAL A 152 -7.29 -1.41 -9.94
N ILE A 153 -6.17 -2.11 -10.11
CA ILE A 153 -5.91 -3.44 -9.54
C ILE A 153 -4.83 -3.30 -8.48
N ALA A 154 -5.09 -3.81 -7.29
CA ALA A 154 -4.13 -3.81 -6.19
C ALA A 154 -2.95 -4.73 -6.53
N LYS A 155 -1.73 -4.21 -6.37
CA LYS A 155 -0.49 -4.92 -6.68
C LYS A 155 0.42 -5.09 -5.47
N GLY A 156 0.40 -4.17 -4.53
CA GLY A 156 1.28 -4.30 -3.37
C GLY A 156 1.24 -3.12 -2.39
N THR A 157 2.22 -3.14 -1.48
CA THR A 157 2.34 -2.23 -0.35
C THR A 157 3.78 -1.68 -0.29
N VAL A 158 3.93 -0.37 -0.27
CA VAL A 158 5.25 0.29 -0.23
C VAL A 158 6.01 -0.12 1.03
N THR A 159 7.25 -0.59 0.85
CA THR A 159 8.16 -1.00 1.92
C THR A 159 9.31 -0.02 2.11
N ARG A 160 10.02 0.31 1.03
CA ARG A 160 11.25 1.12 1.09
C ARG A 160 11.48 1.90 -0.19
N VAL A 161 12.38 2.89 -0.11
CA VAL A 161 12.73 3.76 -1.24
C VAL A 161 14.21 4.14 -1.20
N ALA A 162 14.80 4.31 -2.38
CA ALA A 162 16.12 4.88 -2.58
C ALA A 162 16.14 5.65 -3.90
N GLY A 163 15.88 6.96 -3.86
CA GLY A 163 15.79 7.79 -5.05
C GLY A 163 14.68 7.33 -5.99
N ALA A 164 15.03 7.00 -7.23
CA ALA A 164 14.09 6.49 -8.23
C ALA A 164 13.71 5.01 -8.02
N ARG A 165 14.40 4.31 -7.12
CA ARG A 165 14.13 2.91 -6.79
C ARG A 165 13.14 2.78 -5.65
N ILE A 166 12.27 1.76 -5.75
CA ILE A 166 11.27 1.44 -4.74
C ILE A 166 11.24 -0.07 -4.50
N GLY A 167 11.08 -0.46 -3.23
CA GLY A 167 10.75 -1.83 -2.85
C GLY A 167 9.32 -1.88 -2.34
N PHE A 168 8.54 -2.83 -2.81
CA PHE A 168 7.18 -3.06 -2.32
C PHE A 168 6.90 -4.55 -2.19
N GLN A 169 6.07 -4.89 -1.19
CA GLN A 169 5.62 -6.26 -1.02
C GLN A 169 4.41 -6.48 -1.91
N ASP A 170 4.39 -7.56 -2.70
CA ASP A 170 3.27 -7.83 -3.59
C ASP A 170 2.00 -8.21 -2.82
N PHE A 171 0.85 -8.03 -3.45
CA PHE A 171 -0.43 -8.32 -2.80
C PHE A 171 -0.66 -9.82 -2.60
N ARG A 172 -0.14 -10.67 -3.49
CA ARG A 172 -0.24 -12.13 -3.33
C ARG A 172 0.32 -12.59 -1.98
N THR A 173 1.43 -12.02 -1.54
CA THR A 173 2.03 -12.32 -0.24
C THR A 173 1.09 -11.94 0.91
N ALA A 174 0.47 -10.77 0.85
CA ALA A 174 -0.52 -10.36 1.86
C ALA A 174 -1.72 -11.30 1.88
N SER A 175 -2.22 -11.69 0.72
CA SER A 175 -3.33 -12.64 0.60
C SER A 175 -2.96 -14.00 1.20
N ARG A 176 -1.78 -14.50 0.93
CA ARG A 176 -1.28 -15.77 1.45
C ARG A 176 -1.06 -15.72 2.97
N ASP A 177 -0.39 -14.66 3.47
CA ASP A 177 -0.01 -14.56 4.88
C ASP A 177 -1.22 -14.34 5.79
N PHE A 178 -2.19 -13.56 5.35
CA PHE A 178 -3.33 -13.14 6.18
C PHE A 178 -4.68 -13.66 5.71
N GLY A 179 -4.75 -14.33 4.56
CA GLY A 179 -6.02 -14.80 4.00
C GLY A 179 -6.95 -13.66 3.59
N VAL A 180 -6.40 -12.54 3.12
CA VAL A 180 -7.17 -11.33 2.79
C VAL A 180 -7.33 -11.14 1.29
N TYR A 181 -8.38 -10.39 0.92
CA TYR A 181 -8.72 -10.05 -0.46
C TYR A 181 -9.32 -8.64 -0.52
N ILE A 182 -9.46 -8.10 -1.72
CA ILE A 182 -10.12 -6.81 -1.95
C ILE A 182 -11.64 -7.02 -1.90
N PRO A 183 -12.37 -6.28 -1.04
CA PRO A 183 -13.83 -6.35 -1.02
C PRO A 183 -14.42 -5.74 -2.29
N LEU A 184 -15.38 -6.42 -2.88
CA LEU A 184 -16.11 -5.96 -4.07
C LEU A 184 -17.52 -5.51 -3.71
#